data_cbc9fb812697700f6288507377155f5d
#
_entry.id   cbc9fb812697700f6288507377155f5d
#
_cell.length_a   1.000
_cell.length_b   1.000
_cell.length_c   1.000
_cell.angle_alpha   90.00
_cell.angle_beta   90.00
_cell.angle_gamma   90.00
#
_symmetry.space_group_name_H-M   'P 1'
#
loop_
_entity.id
_entity.type
_entity.pdbx_description
1 polymer ?
#
loop_
_entity_poly.entity_id
_entity_poly.type
_entity_poly.pdbx_seq_one_letter_code
_entity_poly.pdbx_strand_id
1 'polypeptide(L)'
;MKKLIMVLLVVISGIAKAQTSYKIGDIATDFNLKNVDNKMISMANYKEAKGFFVIFHCNQCPYSKAYENRIIALNAKYASKGLPVITINPNDPAINPEDSFEKMKIRAKQEKYTFPYLVDDTQEIAKAYGAKATPHVYLLKKTDEGLVVSYTGAIDNDTENVNDAKIKYAENAADALLAGKEIELAQTKAIGCSIKWKKTAQ
;
A
#
# COMPACT_ATOMS: atom_id res chain seq x y z
N MET A 1 35.38 -39.73 40.50
CA MET A 1 35.58 -39.18 39.13
C MET A 1 34.25 -38.50 38.73
N LYS A 2 34.16 -37.17 38.95
CA LYS A 2 32.93 -36.37 38.60
C LYS A 2 33.07 -35.91 37.17
N LYS A 3 32.18 -36.41 36.26
CA LYS A 3 32.12 -35.93 34.89
C LYS A 3 31.35 -34.60 34.87
N LEU A 4 32.05 -33.53 34.51
CA LEU A 4 31.47 -32.20 34.29
C LEU A 4 30.86 -32.16 32.90
N ILE A 5 29.53 -32.11 32.79
CA ILE A 5 28.82 -31.96 31.50
C ILE A 5 28.71 -30.46 31.28
N MET A 6 29.48 -29.97 30.30
CA MET A 6 29.44 -28.56 29.85
C MET A 6 28.29 -28.43 28.82
N VAL A 7 27.20 -27.80 29.26
CA VAL A 7 26.06 -27.48 28.35
C VAL A 7 26.43 -26.23 27.60
N LEU A 8 26.66 -26.39 26.28
CA LEU A 8 26.92 -25.29 25.38
C LEU A 8 25.58 -24.61 24.99
N LEU A 9 25.32 -23.45 25.60
CA LEU A 9 24.13 -22.62 25.23
C LEU A 9 24.42 -21.93 23.90
N VAL A 10 23.81 -22.42 22.80
CA VAL A 10 23.84 -21.75 21.50
C VAL A 10 22.83 -20.63 21.55
N VAL A 11 23.27 -19.40 21.73
CA VAL A 11 22.45 -18.20 21.59
C VAL A 11 22.26 -17.93 20.08
N ILE A 12 21.11 -18.30 19.54
CA ILE A 12 20.72 -17.92 18.17
C ILE A 12 20.35 -16.44 18.21
N SER A 13 21.30 -15.57 17.90
CA SER A 13 21.05 -14.15 17.68
C SER A 13 20.22 -14.00 16.40
N GLY A 14 18.91 -13.81 16.55
CA GLY A 14 18.05 -13.42 15.45
C GLY A 14 18.50 -12.06 14.91
N ILE A 15 19.14 -12.04 13.75
CA ILE A 15 19.44 -10.80 13.04
C ILE A 15 18.10 -10.25 12.55
N ALA A 16 17.55 -9.25 13.26
CA ALA A 16 16.46 -8.44 12.75
C ALA A 16 16.97 -7.74 11.48
N LYS A 17 16.64 -8.29 10.30
CA LYS A 17 16.87 -7.58 9.03
C LYS A 17 16.04 -6.31 9.09
N ALA A 18 16.70 -5.15 9.13
CA ALA A 18 16.06 -3.88 8.84
C ALA A 18 15.39 -4.03 7.46
N GLN A 19 14.07 -4.02 7.44
CA GLN A 19 13.31 -4.23 6.21
C GLN A 19 13.51 -2.99 5.33
N THR A 20 14.33 -3.16 4.31
CA THR A 20 14.44 -2.18 3.22
C THR A 20 13.14 -2.19 2.43
N SER A 21 12.75 -1.01 1.89
CA SER A 21 11.59 -0.85 1.00
C SER A 21 11.42 -2.02 0.04
N TYR A 22 10.19 -2.51 -0.15
CA TYR A 22 9.91 -3.57 -1.12
C TYR A 22 10.35 -3.17 -2.52
N LYS A 23 10.96 -4.12 -3.20
CA LYS A 23 11.32 -4.07 -4.62
C LYS A 23 10.38 -4.96 -5.43
N ILE A 24 10.42 -4.82 -6.74
CA ILE A 24 9.74 -5.74 -7.65
C ILE A 24 10.24 -7.16 -7.41
N GLY A 25 9.31 -8.10 -7.24
CA GLY A 25 9.58 -9.51 -6.92
C GLY A 25 9.60 -9.84 -5.43
N ASP A 26 9.67 -8.86 -4.53
CA ASP A 26 9.61 -9.13 -3.09
C ASP A 26 8.20 -9.58 -2.67
N ILE A 27 8.14 -10.42 -1.62
CA ILE A 27 6.88 -10.81 -0.99
C ILE A 27 6.47 -9.73 0.00
N ALA A 28 5.33 -9.08 -0.28
CA ALA A 28 4.77 -8.06 0.59
C ALA A 28 4.07 -8.68 1.79
N THR A 29 4.25 -8.07 2.95
CA THR A 29 3.54 -8.42 4.18
C THR A 29 2.06 -8.07 4.06
N ASP A 30 1.17 -8.97 4.47
CA ASP A 30 -0.23 -8.64 4.75
C ASP A 30 -0.32 -7.75 5.98
N PHE A 31 -1.44 -7.11 6.14
CA PHE A 31 -1.74 -6.22 7.26
C PHE A 31 -3.10 -6.58 7.87
N ASN A 32 -3.33 -6.11 9.07
CA ASN A 32 -4.64 -6.12 9.71
C ASN A 32 -4.91 -4.72 10.26
N LEU A 33 -5.48 -3.86 9.43
CA LEU A 33 -5.65 -2.43 9.72
C LEU A 33 -7.12 -2.06 9.87
N LYS A 34 -7.38 -1.02 10.65
CA LYS A 34 -8.73 -0.51 10.91
C LYS A 34 -9.24 0.29 9.73
N ASN A 35 -10.39 -0.11 9.20
CA ASN A 35 -11.12 0.59 8.14
C ASN A 35 -12.01 1.69 8.71
N VAL A 36 -12.37 2.66 7.88
CA VAL A 36 -13.29 3.77 8.22
C VAL A 36 -14.68 3.33 8.72
N ASP A 37 -15.10 2.10 8.46
CA ASP A 37 -16.31 1.48 9.03
C ASP A 37 -16.07 0.78 10.38
N ASN A 38 -14.89 0.96 10.98
CA ASN A 38 -14.40 0.35 12.21
C ASN A 38 -14.10 -1.15 12.15
N LYS A 39 -14.22 -1.81 11.00
CA LYS A 39 -13.81 -3.22 10.83
C LYS A 39 -12.31 -3.32 10.61
N MET A 40 -11.74 -4.44 11.03
CA MET A 40 -10.36 -4.80 10.71
C MET A 40 -10.33 -5.45 9.33
N ILE A 41 -9.42 -5.01 8.47
CA ILE A 41 -9.28 -5.50 7.10
C ILE A 41 -7.84 -6.02 6.89
N SER A 42 -7.77 -7.22 6.32
CA SER A 42 -6.56 -7.87 5.85
C SER A 42 -6.77 -8.31 4.39
N MET A 43 -5.72 -8.38 3.61
CA MET A 43 -5.79 -8.93 2.25
C MET A 43 -6.21 -10.42 2.24
N ALA A 44 -5.92 -11.16 3.32
CA ALA A 44 -6.38 -12.53 3.49
C ALA A 44 -7.92 -12.68 3.54
N ASN A 45 -8.66 -11.60 3.80
CA ASN A 45 -10.13 -11.63 3.76
C ASN A 45 -10.68 -11.79 2.33
N TYR A 46 -9.87 -11.52 1.29
CA TYR A 46 -10.27 -11.55 -0.12
C TYR A 46 -9.81 -12.84 -0.79
N LYS A 47 -10.51 -13.95 -0.53
CA LYS A 47 -10.11 -15.29 -1.00
C LYS A 47 -10.00 -15.38 -2.52
N GLU A 48 -10.93 -14.75 -3.23
CA GLU A 48 -11.03 -14.78 -4.70
C GLU A 48 -10.12 -13.76 -5.40
N ALA A 49 -9.40 -12.91 -4.64
CA ALA A 49 -8.50 -11.95 -5.24
C ALA A 49 -7.30 -12.65 -5.90
N LYS A 50 -6.94 -12.18 -7.08
CA LYS A 50 -5.73 -12.55 -7.83
C LYS A 50 -4.53 -11.69 -7.47
N GLY A 51 -4.80 -10.57 -6.80
CA GLY A 51 -3.83 -9.58 -6.36
C GLY A 51 -4.54 -8.36 -5.80
N PHE A 52 -3.81 -7.28 -5.55
CA PHE A 52 -4.34 -6.07 -4.92
C PHE A 52 -3.65 -4.82 -5.44
N PHE A 53 -4.40 -3.76 -5.59
CA PHE A 53 -3.82 -2.43 -5.52
C PHE A 53 -3.78 -1.99 -4.06
N VAL A 54 -2.59 -1.83 -3.48
CA VAL A 54 -2.37 -1.17 -2.20
C VAL A 54 -1.88 0.24 -2.49
N ILE A 55 -2.67 1.25 -2.08
CA ILE A 55 -2.38 2.65 -2.40
C ILE A 55 -2.27 3.45 -1.11
N PHE A 56 -1.08 3.94 -0.81
CA PHE A 56 -0.91 4.92 0.27
C PHE A 56 -1.52 6.24 -0.18
N HIS A 57 -2.51 6.70 0.56
CA HIS A 57 -3.37 7.83 0.21
C HIS A 57 -3.72 8.62 1.46
N CYS A 58 -4.05 9.90 1.34
CA CYS A 58 -4.42 10.73 2.48
C CYS A 58 -5.44 11.81 2.08
N ASN A 59 -6.06 12.46 3.08
CA ASN A 59 -7.14 13.40 2.84
C ASN A 59 -6.67 14.74 2.30
N GLN A 60 -5.53 15.25 2.78
CA GLN A 60 -5.20 16.67 2.60
C GLN A 60 -4.20 16.95 1.49
N CYS A 61 -3.43 15.95 1.06
CA CYS A 61 -2.46 16.14 -0.01
C CYS A 61 -3.13 16.56 -1.33
N PRO A 62 -2.74 17.68 -1.96
CA PRO A 62 -3.30 18.07 -3.27
C PRO A 62 -3.19 16.98 -4.33
N TYR A 63 -2.07 16.26 -4.36
CA TYR A 63 -1.89 15.13 -5.26
C TYR A 63 -2.87 13.98 -4.96
N SER A 64 -3.08 13.64 -3.67
CA SER A 64 -4.07 12.63 -3.30
C SER A 64 -5.46 13.03 -3.79
N LYS A 65 -5.86 14.28 -3.58
CA LYS A 65 -7.14 14.83 -4.08
C LYS A 65 -7.23 14.79 -5.60
N ALA A 66 -6.17 15.18 -6.32
CA ALA A 66 -6.14 15.17 -7.77
C ALA A 66 -6.28 13.77 -8.38
N TYR A 67 -5.72 12.75 -7.69
CA TYR A 67 -5.77 11.35 -8.13
C TYR A 67 -7.01 10.56 -7.64
N GLU A 68 -7.81 11.11 -6.74
CA GLU A 68 -8.90 10.40 -6.05
C GLU A 68 -9.91 9.73 -7.00
N ASN A 69 -10.42 10.49 -7.98
CA ASN A 69 -11.35 9.94 -8.98
C ASN A 69 -10.72 8.80 -9.80
N ARG A 70 -9.40 8.83 -10.03
CA ARG A 70 -8.68 7.77 -10.74
C ARG A 70 -8.50 6.53 -9.87
N ILE A 71 -8.33 6.69 -8.54
CA ILE A 71 -8.34 5.58 -7.59
C ILE A 71 -9.72 4.91 -7.55
N ILE A 72 -10.80 5.71 -7.53
CA ILE A 72 -12.18 5.21 -7.61
C ILE A 72 -12.39 4.43 -8.93
N ALA A 73 -11.93 5.00 -10.05
CA ALA A 73 -12.02 4.35 -11.36
C ALA A 73 -11.20 3.05 -11.44
N LEU A 74 -10.01 3.01 -10.84
CA LEU A 74 -9.21 1.78 -10.73
C LEU A 74 -9.99 0.67 -10.02
N ASN A 75 -10.61 0.98 -8.86
CA ASN A 75 -11.41 -0.03 -8.17
C ASN A 75 -12.61 -0.48 -9.02
N ALA A 76 -13.34 0.45 -9.61
CA ALA A 76 -14.48 0.13 -10.47
C ALA A 76 -14.10 -0.77 -11.67
N LYS A 77 -12.93 -0.53 -12.26
CA LYS A 77 -12.44 -1.28 -13.44
C LYS A 77 -11.89 -2.66 -13.08
N TYR A 78 -11.21 -2.80 -11.93
CA TYR A 78 -10.38 -3.97 -11.65
C TYR A 78 -10.87 -4.85 -10.50
N ALA A 79 -11.72 -4.38 -9.58
CA ALA A 79 -12.17 -5.19 -8.44
C ALA A 79 -12.87 -6.48 -8.88
N SER A 80 -13.78 -6.41 -9.84
CA SER A 80 -14.48 -7.59 -10.41
C SER A 80 -13.58 -8.53 -11.19
N LYS A 81 -12.39 -8.08 -11.60
CA LYS A 81 -11.38 -8.88 -12.30
C LYS A 81 -10.41 -9.57 -11.32
N GLY A 82 -10.60 -9.36 -10.01
CA GLY A 82 -9.79 -9.95 -8.94
C GLY A 82 -8.64 -9.06 -8.47
N LEU A 83 -8.63 -7.77 -8.80
CA LEU A 83 -7.64 -6.80 -8.33
C LEU A 83 -8.32 -5.63 -7.61
N PRO A 84 -8.89 -5.85 -6.41
CA PRO A 84 -9.50 -4.78 -5.63
C PRO A 84 -8.46 -3.76 -5.17
N VAL A 85 -8.91 -2.52 -4.97
CA VAL A 85 -8.13 -1.44 -4.36
C VAL A 85 -8.29 -1.49 -2.84
N ILE A 86 -7.21 -1.31 -2.12
CA ILE A 86 -7.16 -1.01 -0.67
C ILE A 86 -6.34 0.26 -0.50
N THR A 87 -6.91 1.30 0.09
CA THR A 87 -6.17 2.53 0.39
C THR A 87 -5.78 2.59 1.86
N ILE A 88 -4.59 3.12 2.14
CA ILE A 88 -4.01 3.21 3.49
C ILE A 88 -3.56 4.64 3.73
N ASN A 89 -4.06 5.26 4.81
CA ASN A 89 -3.55 6.56 5.27
C ASN A 89 -2.46 6.35 6.32
N PRO A 90 -1.20 6.71 6.00
CA PRO A 90 -0.07 6.56 6.89
C PRO A 90 0.25 7.83 7.68
N ASN A 91 -0.48 8.95 7.47
CA ASN A 91 -0.09 10.23 8.03
C ASN A 91 -0.42 10.34 9.53
N ASP A 92 0.51 10.92 10.29
CA ASP A 92 0.28 11.25 11.69
C ASP A 92 -0.71 12.42 11.81
N PRO A 93 -1.87 12.22 12.44
CA PRO A 93 -2.86 13.28 12.66
C PRO A 93 -2.37 14.36 13.63
N ALA A 94 -1.35 14.13 14.45
CA ALA A 94 -0.72 15.15 15.27
C ALA A 94 0.02 16.19 14.43
N ILE A 95 0.51 15.81 13.24
CA ILE A 95 1.16 16.71 12.28
C ILE A 95 0.14 17.31 11.32
N ASN A 96 -0.81 16.50 10.87
CA ASN A 96 -1.87 16.93 9.96
C ASN A 96 -3.25 16.48 10.46
N PRO A 97 -3.97 17.28 11.25
CA PRO A 97 -5.27 16.91 11.84
C PRO A 97 -6.35 16.54 10.82
N GLU A 98 -6.25 17.04 9.58
CA GLU A 98 -7.17 16.68 8.49
C GLU A 98 -7.01 15.22 8.01
N ASP A 99 -5.93 14.54 8.39
CA ASP A 99 -5.72 13.12 8.14
C ASP A 99 -6.15 12.23 9.32
N SER A 100 -6.85 12.79 10.32
CA SER A 100 -7.40 12.03 11.45
C SER A 100 -8.44 10.99 10.99
N PHE A 101 -8.61 9.93 11.78
CA PHE A 101 -9.53 8.85 11.47
C PHE A 101 -10.98 9.34 11.27
N GLU A 102 -11.44 10.31 12.06
CA GLU A 102 -12.77 10.90 11.88
C GLU A 102 -12.89 11.67 10.55
N LYS A 103 -11.85 12.38 10.14
CA LYS A 103 -11.82 13.06 8.84
C LYS A 103 -11.77 12.06 7.68
N MET A 104 -11.07 10.92 7.84
CA MET A 104 -11.09 9.84 6.86
C MET A 104 -12.49 9.28 6.64
N LYS A 105 -13.27 9.05 7.71
CA LYS A 105 -14.68 8.62 7.63
C LYS A 105 -15.53 9.61 6.83
N ILE A 106 -15.38 10.90 7.13
CA ILE A 106 -16.12 11.96 6.45
C ILE A 106 -15.79 11.95 4.97
N ARG A 107 -14.50 11.91 4.62
CA ARG A 107 -14.05 11.92 3.23
C ARG A 107 -14.52 10.70 2.47
N ALA A 108 -14.34 9.50 3.01
CA ALA A 108 -14.78 8.27 2.37
C ALA A 108 -16.29 8.27 2.06
N LYS A 109 -17.10 8.88 2.94
CA LYS A 109 -18.53 9.06 2.73
C LYS A 109 -18.84 10.10 1.64
N GLN A 110 -18.17 11.25 1.67
CA GLN A 110 -18.35 12.35 0.71
C GLN A 110 -18.00 11.91 -0.70
N GLU A 111 -16.85 11.25 -0.86
CA GLU A 111 -16.33 10.78 -2.15
C GLU A 111 -16.88 9.39 -2.55
N LYS A 112 -17.76 8.82 -1.74
CA LYS A 112 -18.46 7.55 -1.99
C LYS A 112 -17.49 6.40 -2.29
N TYR A 113 -16.45 6.23 -1.46
CA TYR A 113 -15.49 5.15 -1.64
C TYR A 113 -16.18 3.78 -1.60
N THR A 114 -15.90 2.97 -2.60
CA THR A 114 -16.39 1.58 -2.73
C THR A 114 -15.30 0.55 -2.37
N PHE A 115 -14.21 1.02 -1.80
CA PHE A 115 -13.04 0.24 -1.38
C PHE A 115 -12.65 0.61 0.06
N PRO A 116 -11.89 -0.24 0.76
CA PRO A 116 -11.40 0.06 2.10
C PRO A 116 -10.48 1.28 2.15
N TYR A 117 -10.67 2.12 3.16
CA TYR A 117 -9.77 3.21 3.50
C TYR A 117 -9.27 3.00 4.93
N LEU A 118 -8.06 2.49 5.05
CA LEU A 118 -7.47 2.00 6.29
C LEU A 118 -6.58 3.05 6.94
N VAL A 119 -6.49 3.03 8.26
CA VAL A 119 -5.51 3.84 9.00
C VAL A 119 -4.32 2.97 9.41
N ASP A 120 -3.10 3.41 9.06
CA ASP A 120 -1.83 2.83 9.53
C ASP A 120 -1.29 3.69 10.68
N ASP A 121 -1.97 3.60 11.83
CA ASP A 121 -1.65 4.44 12.99
C ASP A 121 -0.22 4.24 13.52
N THR A 122 0.33 3.03 13.42
CA THR A 122 1.73 2.75 13.81
C THR A 122 2.75 3.14 12.75
N GLN A 123 2.32 3.34 11.52
CA GLN A 123 3.14 3.58 10.34
C GLN A 123 4.09 2.42 9.98
N GLU A 124 3.86 1.25 10.56
CA GLU A 124 4.69 0.06 10.31
C GLU A 124 4.49 -0.47 8.91
N ILE A 125 3.24 -0.46 8.40
CA ILE A 125 2.95 -0.92 7.05
C ILE A 125 3.55 0.02 6.02
N ALA A 126 3.41 1.33 6.18
CA ALA A 126 4.03 2.31 5.30
C ALA A 126 5.56 2.18 5.27
N LYS A 127 6.19 1.91 6.43
CA LYS A 127 7.64 1.66 6.52
C LYS A 127 8.02 0.35 5.85
N ALA A 128 7.30 -0.74 6.09
CA ALA A 128 7.55 -2.05 5.49
C ALA A 128 7.47 -2.01 3.96
N TYR A 129 6.44 -1.35 3.44
CA TYR A 129 6.30 -1.14 1.99
C TYR A 129 7.35 -0.16 1.43
N GLY A 130 7.94 0.68 2.27
CA GLY A 130 8.83 1.76 1.84
C GLY A 130 8.08 2.85 1.10
N ALA A 131 6.84 3.13 1.53
CA ALA A 131 6.03 4.19 0.97
C ALA A 131 6.72 5.55 1.19
N LYS A 132 6.79 6.37 0.13
CA LYS A 132 7.51 7.66 0.16
C LYS A 132 6.57 8.85 0.06
N ALA A 133 5.39 8.64 -0.52
CA ALA A 133 4.46 9.72 -0.84
C ALA A 133 3.00 9.25 -0.71
N THR A 134 2.10 10.19 -0.77
CA THR A 134 0.67 10.00 -0.99
C THR A 134 0.20 10.82 -2.19
N PRO A 135 -0.29 10.16 -3.31
CA PRO A 135 -0.43 8.73 -3.45
C PRO A 135 0.90 8.00 -3.79
N HIS A 136 0.98 6.71 -3.39
CA HIS A 136 2.01 5.78 -3.83
C HIS A 136 1.36 4.41 -4.03
N VAL A 137 1.46 3.85 -5.22
CA VAL A 137 0.80 2.62 -5.64
C VAL A 137 1.75 1.43 -5.51
N TYR A 138 1.21 0.32 -5.03
CA TYR A 138 1.77 -1.02 -5.14
C TYR A 138 0.72 -1.93 -5.77
N LEU A 139 1.07 -2.62 -6.87
CA LEU A 139 0.28 -3.71 -7.42
C LEU A 139 0.92 -5.03 -6.98
N LEU A 140 0.15 -5.82 -6.26
CA LEU A 140 0.57 -7.11 -5.73
C LEU A 140 -0.10 -8.22 -6.53
N LYS A 141 0.67 -9.24 -6.91
CA LYS A 141 0.17 -10.49 -7.51
C LYS A 141 0.08 -11.56 -6.42
N LYS A 142 -1.07 -12.22 -6.29
CA LYS A 142 -1.21 -13.38 -5.42
C LYS A 142 -0.60 -14.61 -6.09
N THR A 143 0.30 -15.28 -5.38
CA THR A 143 0.96 -16.52 -5.80
C THR A 143 0.89 -17.54 -4.65
N ASP A 144 1.34 -18.77 -4.89
CA ASP A 144 1.45 -19.79 -3.84
C ASP A 144 2.49 -19.42 -2.76
N GLU A 145 3.47 -18.59 -3.11
CA GLU A 145 4.52 -18.09 -2.19
C GLU A 145 4.05 -16.87 -1.37
N GLY A 146 2.98 -16.17 -1.79
CA GLY A 146 2.47 -14.99 -1.13
C GLY A 146 2.07 -13.88 -2.10
N LEU A 147 2.10 -12.65 -1.59
CA LEU A 147 1.74 -11.44 -2.33
C LEU A 147 2.99 -10.78 -2.91
N VAL A 148 3.27 -11.02 -4.18
CA VAL A 148 4.49 -10.55 -4.86
C VAL A 148 4.28 -9.13 -5.42
N VAL A 149 5.18 -8.20 -5.09
CA VAL A 149 5.18 -6.84 -5.66
C VAL A 149 5.48 -6.90 -7.15
N SER A 150 4.49 -6.55 -7.96
CA SER A 150 4.58 -6.59 -9.43
C SER A 150 4.72 -5.20 -10.06
N TYR A 151 4.21 -4.15 -9.38
CA TYR A 151 4.41 -2.76 -9.78
C TYR A 151 4.49 -1.87 -8.54
N THR A 152 5.30 -0.81 -8.61
CA THR A 152 5.30 0.27 -7.61
C THR A 152 5.56 1.62 -8.26
N GLY A 153 4.84 2.67 -7.83
CA GLY A 153 5.06 4.03 -8.32
C GLY A 153 3.81 4.92 -8.39
N ALA A 154 3.69 5.69 -9.48
CA ALA A 154 2.60 6.61 -9.73
C ALA A 154 1.37 5.90 -10.31
N ILE A 155 0.22 6.56 -10.27
CA ILE A 155 -1.01 6.11 -10.95
C ILE A 155 -0.86 6.32 -12.46
N ASP A 156 -0.42 7.50 -12.86
CA ASP A 156 -0.11 7.89 -14.24
C ASP A 156 0.92 9.03 -14.26
N ASN A 157 1.23 9.59 -15.43
CA ASN A 157 2.18 10.70 -15.61
C ASN A 157 1.52 12.08 -15.73
N ASP A 158 0.23 12.21 -15.42
CA ASP A 158 -0.52 13.46 -15.60
C ASP A 158 -1.35 13.79 -14.34
N THR A 159 -0.75 14.47 -13.38
CA THR A 159 -1.42 14.84 -12.12
C THR A 159 -2.65 15.71 -12.35
N GLU A 160 -2.60 16.62 -13.30
CA GLU A 160 -3.66 17.58 -13.58
C GLU A 160 -4.81 16.97 -14.41
N ASN A 161 -4.57 15.77 -14.97
CA ASN A 161 -5.56 15.03 -15.76
C ASN A 161 -6.04 15.77 -17.00
N VAL A 162 -5.15 16.49 -17.66
CA VAL A 162 -5.43 17.32 -18.83
C VAL A 162 -4.96 16.68 -20.15
N ASN A 163 -4.14 15.64 -20.09
CA ASN A 163 -3.61 14.96 -21.26
C ASN A 163 -4.31 13.62 -21.49
N ASP A 164 -5.08 13.52 -22.57
CA ASP A 164 -5.77 12.28 -22.94
C ASP A 164 -4.79 11.16 -23.37
N ALA A 165 -3.60 11.51 -23.86
CA ALA A 165 -2.55 10.58 -24.24
C ALA A 165 -1.59 10.22 -23.05
N LYS A 166 -1.99 10.50 -21.82
CA LYS A 166 -1.18 10.15 -20.64
C LYS A 166 -0.89 8.65 -20.54
N ILE A 167 0.26 8.33 -19.95
CA ILE A 167 0.63 6.95 -19.68
C ILE A 167 0.00 6.53 -18.36
N LYS A 168 -0.93 5.58 -18.43
CA LYS A 168 -1.67 5.04 -17.28
C LYS A 168 -0.90 3.90 -16.63
N TYR A 169 0.17 4.21 -15.92
CA TYR A 169 1.10 3.23 -15.36
C TYR A 169 0.43 2.10 -14.57
N ALA A 170 -0.43 2.45 -13.61
CA ALA A 170 -1.12 1.48 -12.76
C ALA A 170 -2.10 0.59 -13.56
N GLU A 171 -2.85 1.17 -14.53
CA GLU A 171 -3.74 0.42 -15.38
C GLU A 171 -2.97 -0.53 -16.31
N ASN A 172 -1.90 -0.03 -16.96
CA ASN A 172 -1.07 -0.84 -17.86
C ASN A 172 -0.44 -2.02 -17.12
N ALA A 173 0.04 -1.78 -15.88
CA ALA A 173 0.59 -2.85 -15.05
C ALA A 173 -0.48 -3.91 -14.69
N ALA A 174 -1.70 -3.47 -14.35
CA ALA A 174 -2.79 -4.40 -14.03
C ALA A 174 -3.26 -5.18 -15.25
N ASP A 175 -3.38 -4.54 -16.41
CA ASP A 175 -3.78 -5.19 -17.66
C ASP A 175 -2.72 -6.25 -18.08
N ALA A 176 -1.42 -5.93 -17.95
CA ALA A 176 -0.34 -6.89 -18.21
C ALA A 176 -0.37 -8.07 -17.22
N LEU A 177 -0.53 -7.80 -15.91
CA LEU A 177 -0.62 -8.84 -14.87
C LEU A 177 -1.79 -9.80 -15.14
N LEU A 178 -2.98 -9.27 -15.43
CA LEU A 178 -4.18 -10.06 -15.72
C LEU A 178 -4.04 -10.88 -17.01
N ALA A 179 -3.30 -10.37 -17.99
CA ALA A 179 -2.99 -11.08 -19.23
C ALA A 179 -1.85 -12.10 -19.10
N GLY A 180 -1.21 -12.21 -17.93
CA GLY A 180 -0.03 -13.07 -17.71
C GLY A 180 1.20 -12.59 -18.49
N LYS A 181 1.27 -11.31 -18.84
CA LYS A 181 2.38 -10.69 -19.56
C LYS A 181 3.34 -9.99 -18.59
N GLU A 182 4.55 -9.75 -19.07
CA GLU A 182 5.54 -8.92 -18.38
C GLU A 182 5.05 -7.47 -18.29
N ILE A 183 5.33 -6.81 -17.15
CA ILE A 183 5.03 -5.39 -16.93
C ILE A 183 6.25 -4.59 -17.40
N GLU A 184 6.15 -3.93 -18.55
CA GLU A 184 7.26 -3.17 -19.17
C GLU A 184 7.81 -2.08 -18.23
N LEU A 185 6.94 -1.36 -17.53
CA LEU A 185 7.31 -0.33 -16.56
C LEU A 185 6.86 -0.76 -15.16
N ALA A 186 7.56 -1.74 -14.58
CA ALA A 186 7.21 -2.28 -13.27
C ALA A 186 7.50 -1.30 -12.11
N GLN A 187 8.34 -0.30 -12.33
CA GLN A 187 8.65 0.72 -11.33
C GLN A 187 8.67 2.12 -11.95
N THR A 188 7.96 3.05 -11.30
CA THR A 188 7.99 4.47 -11.64
C THR A 188 8.20 5.30 -10.37
N LYS A 189 8.46 6.60 -10.53
CA LYS A 189 8.56 7.52 -9.38
C LYS A 189 7.16 7.83 -8.87
N ALA A 190 6.88 7.58 -7.58
CA ALA A 190 5.65 8.03 -6.95
C ALA A 190 5.58 9.58 -6.98
N ILE A 191 4.41 10.10 -7.37
CA ILE A 191 4.13 11.54 -7.46
C ILE A 191 3.13 11.88 -6.36
N GLY A 192 3.57 12.66 -5.36
CA GLY A 192 2.73 12.97 -4.21
C GLY A 192 3.45 13.76 -3.12
N CYS A 193 2.72 14.09 -2.07
CA CYS A 193 3.26 14.72 -0.87
C CYS A 193 4.00 13.69 -0.01
N SER A 194 5.08 14.10 0.66
CA SER A 194 5.77 13.26 1.63
C SER A 194 4.85 12.83 2.78
N ILE A 195 5.00 11.59 3.23
CA ILE A 195 4.30 11.05 4.40
C ILE A 195 4.66 11.86 5.65
N LYS A 196 3.67 12.11 6.50
CA LYS A 196 3.84 12.80 7.78
C LYS A 196 4.17 11.75 8.85
N TRP A 197 5.46 11.48 9.01
CA TRP A 197 5.95 10.48 9.95
C TRP A 197 5.82 10.96 11.40
N LYS A 198 5.40 10.07 12.29
CA LYS A 198 5.45 10.31 13.74
C LYS A 198 6.86 10.68 14.14
N LYS A 199 6.98 11.69 15.00
CA LYS A 199 8.27 12.00 15.63
C LYS A 199 8.64 10.83 16.55
N THR A 200 9.78 10.22 16.31
CA THR A 200 10.36 9.27 17.28
C THR A 200 10.57 10.01 18.60
N ALA A 201 10.04 9.49 19.70
CA ALA A 201 10.41 10.00 21.02
C ALA A 201 11.93 9.86 21.15
N GLN A 202 12.61 10.99 21.39
CA GLN A 202 14.03 11.01 21.71
C GLN A 202 14.24 10.55 23.13
#